data_9cde76d1c15b5c433b88ee82818c42ac
#
_entry.id   9cde76d1c15b5c433b88ee82818c42ac
#
_cell.length_a   1.000
_cell.length_b   1.000
_cell.length_c   1.000
_cell.angle_alpha   90.00
_cell.angle_beta   90.00
_cell.angle_gamma   90.00
#
_symmetry.space_group_name_H-M   'P 1'
#
loop_
_entity.id
_entity.type
_entity.pdbx_description
1 polymer ?
#
loop_
_entity_poly.entity_id
_entity_poly.type
_entity_poly.pdbx_seq_one_letter_code
_entity_poly.pdbx_strand_id
1 'polypeptide(L)'
;MMLVKGELDPLHQHSGRRWVHLVLRVGRIMQGIVEWTGGKNMVGINSNGQRIEMNWEEGPSPMQLALQMVGACSIVDVVVGLKERKFSKVWVEMDSTRNDESPRYFTSMHLVYHVSGNVPKKLVERIVHKSHEKYCSVSNSLRDDCKITSEVIIHQSQE
;
A
#
# COMPACT_ATOMS: atom_id res chain seq x y z
N MET A 1 33.70 -32.91 -19.19
CA MET A 1 32.78 -32.61 -18.08
C MET A 1 33.19 -31.25 -17.49
N MET A 2 32.66 -30.18 -18.09
CA MET A 2 33.00 -28.80 -17.70
C MET A 2 32.08 -28.35 -16.58
N LEU A 3 32.65 -28.03 -15.43
CA LEU A 3 31.97 -27.37 -14.32
C LEU A 3 31.74 -25.91 -14.72
N VAL A 4 30.48 -25.52 -14.92
CA VAL A 4 30.08 -24.13 -15.04
C VAL A 4 30.12 -23.55 -13.62
N LYS A 5 31.12 -22.74 -13.35
CA LYS A 5 31.13 -21.86 -12.15
C LYS A 5 29.99 -20.88 -12.30
N GLY A 6 29.04 -20.93 -11.38
CA GLY A 6 27.98 -19.89 -11.25
C GLY A 6 28.63 -18.54 -10.98
N GLU A 7 28.59 -17.65 -11.95
CA GLU A 7 28.91 -16.26 -11.75
C GLU A 7 27.81 -15.65 -10.85
N LEU A 8 28.26 -15.09 -9.74
CA LEU A 8 27.41 -14.31 -8.84
C LEU A 8 26.87 -13.09 -9.59
N ASP A 9 25.56 -12.96 -9.60
CA ASP A 9 24.78 -11.92 -10.22
C ASP A 9 25.33 -10.50 -9.88
N PRO A 10 25.72 -9.69 -10.87
CA PRO A 10 26.27 -8.36 -10.65
C PRO A 10 25.31 -7.39 -10.00
N LEU A 11 23.99 -7.69 -9.95
CA LEU A 11 22.99 -6.86 -9.29
C LEU A 11 23.10 -6.87 -7.75
N HIS A 12 23.61 -7.95 -7.17
CA HIS A 12 23.75 -8.08 -5.71
C HIS A 12 24.89 -7.23 -5.11
N GLN A 13 25.89 -6.86 -5.92
CA GLN A 13 27.03 -6.07 -5.45
C GLN A 13 26.81 -4.56 -5.48
N HIS A 14 25.75 -4.07 -6.12
CA HIS A 14 25.52 -2.62 -6.27
C HIS A 14 24.54 -2.01 -5.28
N SER A 15 23.80 -2.82 -4.51
CA SER A 15 22.71 -2.33 -3.65
C SER A 15 23.18 -1.54 -2.41
N GLY A 16 24.34 -1.87 -1.84
CA GLY A 16 24.76 -1.30 -0.56
C GLY A 16 25.39 0.09 -0.58
N ARG A 17 26.05 0.48 -1.67
CA ARG A 17 26.88 1.72 -1.68
C ARG A 17 26.25 2.90 -2.44
N ARG A 18 25.37 2.66 -3.37
CA ARG A 18 24.78 3.71 -4.20
C ARG A 18 23.64 4.45 -3.48
N TRP A 19 22.99 3.79 -2.54
CA TRP A 19 21.83 4.31 -1.84
C TRP A 19 22.18 5.32 -0.73
N VAL A 20 23.32 5.13 -0.06
CA VAL A 20 23.72 5.96 1.10
C VAL A 20 24.07 7.39 0.70
N HIS A 21 24.62 7.61 -0.48
CA HIS A 21 25.01 8.95 -0.93
C HIS A 21 23.86 9.81 -1.47
N LEU A 22 22.74 9.21 -1.88
CA LEU A 22 21.60 9.94 -2.45
C LEU A 22 20.62 10.41 -1.39
N VAL A 23 20.51 9.69 -0.28
CA VAL A 23 19.59 9.99 0.82
C VAL A 23 19.95 11.31 1.54
N LEU A 24 21.19 11.77 1.43
CA LEU A 24 21.64 13.00 2.09
C LEU A 24 21.33 14.29 1.32
N ARG A 25 20.73 14.21 0.11
CA ARG A 25 20.72 15.39 -0.77
C ARG A 25 19.39 16.00 -1.10
N VAL A 26 18.27 15.60 -0.82
CA VAL A 26 16.98 16.33 -1.07
C VAL A 26 15.81 15.47 -0.59
N GLY A 27 15.02 16.01 0.28
CA GLY A 27 13.83 15.48 0.87
C GLY A 27 13.11 14.33 0.14
N ARG A 28 12.85 13.23 0.85
CA ARG A 28 11.87 12.18 0.54
C ARG A 28 11.98 11.50 -0.84
N ILE A 29 13.19 11.18 -1.28
CA ILE A 29 13.37 10.26 -2.40
C ILE A 29 13.08 8.84 -1.90
N MET A 30 12.10 8.19 -2.49
CA MET A 30 11.82 6.77 -2.31
C MET A 30 12.49 5.98 -3.44
N GLN A 31 13.14 4.88 -3.09
CA GLN A 31 13.85 4.05 -4.06
C GLN A 31 13.51 2.57 -3.81
N GLY A 32 13.49 1.80 -4.87
CA GLY A 32 13.23 0.38 -4.83
C GLY A 32 13.72 -0.32 -6.10
N ILE A 33 13.78 -1.63 -6.02
CA ILE A 33 14.09 -2.53 -7.13
C ILE A 33 12.90 -3.47 -7.28
N VAL A 34 12.56 -3.82 -8.50
CA VAL A 34 11.67 -4.95 -8.79
C VAL A 34 12.43 -5.90 -9.68
N GLU A 35 12.56 -7.13 -9.23
CA GLU A 35 13.27 -8.20 -9.91
C GLU A 35 12.28 -9.28 -10.35
N TRP A 36 12.38 -9.72 -11.60
CA TRP A 36 11.67 -10.89 -12.07
C TRP A 36 12.43 -12.14 -11.63
N THR A 37 11.75 -13.05 -10.92
CA THR A 37 12.37 -14.24 -10.33
C THR A 37 12.03 -15.53 -11.07
N GLY A 38 11.39 -15.41 -12.23
CA GLY A 38 11.06 -16.52 -13.11
C GLY A 38 9.56 -16.81 -13.20
N GLY A 39 9.11 -17.35 -14.33
CA GLY A 39 7.69 -17.61 -14.58
C GLY A 39 6.85 -16.35 -14.45
N LYS A 40 5.88 -16.34 -13.53
CA LYS A 40 4.99 -15.22 -13.24
C LYS A 40 5.35 -14.47 -11.96
N ASN A 41 6.49 -14.79 -11.35
CA ASN A 41 6.94 -14.27 -10.06
C ASN A 41 7.85 -13.07 -10.21
N MET A 42 7.74 -12.15 -9.27
CA MET A 42 8.65 -11.03 -9.09
C MET A 42 8.73 -10.65 -7.61
N VAL A 43 9.76 -9.92 -7.25
CA VAL A 43 9.97 -9.42 -5.89
C VAL A 43 10.27 -7.93 -5.93
N GLY A 44 9.57 -7.17 -5.11
CA GLY A 44 9.88 -5.78 -4.82
C GLY A 44 10.80 -5.68 -3.61
N ILE A 45 11.82 -4.83 -3.67
CA ILE A 45 12.79 -4.61 -2.59
C ILE A 45 12.92 -3.11 -2.39
N ASN A 46 12.67 -2.63 -1.18
CA ASN A 46 12.85 -1.22 -0.85
C ASN A 46 14.30 -0.90 -0.44
N SER A 47 14.60 0.38 -0.21
CA SER A 47 15.93 0.84 0.19
C SER A 47 16.45 0.26 1.52
N ASN A 48 15.58 -0.32 2.35
CA ASN A 48 15.91 -0.98 3.61
C ASN A 48 16.11 -2.50 3.46
N GLY A 49 16.00 -3.03 2.23
CA GLY A 49 16.11 -4.46 1.96
C GLY A 49 14.87 -5.28 2.28
N GLN A 50 13.76 -4.62 2.65
CA GLN A 50 12.48 -5.33 2.89
C GLN A 50 11.86 -5.77 1.58
N ARG A 51 11.34 -6.99 1.55
CA ARG A 51 10.89 -7.68 0.34
C ARG A 51 9.38 -7.86 0.33
N ILE A 52 8.81 -7.77 -0.86
CA ILE A 52 7.40 -8.08 -1.13
C ILE A 52 7.38 -9.01 -2.35
N GLU A 53 6.96 -10.25 -2.11
CA GLU A 53 6.77 -11.24 -3.18
C GLU A 53 5.46 -10.95 -3.93
N MET A 54 5.50 -11.07 -5.25
CA MET A 54 4.37 -10.81 -6.14
C MET A 54 4.27 -11.89 -7.21
N ASN A 55 3.03 -12.17 -7.63
CA ASN A 55 2.76 -13.03 -8.78
C ASN A 55 1.58 -12.42 -9.56
N TRP A 56 1.76 -12.16 -10.86
CA TRP A 56 0.71 -11.45 -11.61
C TRP A 56 -0.48 -12.32 -12.03
N GLU A 57 -0.45 -13.63 -11.78
CA GLU A 57 -1.55 -14.56 -12.08
C GLU A 57 -2.20 -15.11 -10.80
N GLU A 58 -1.41 -15.67 -9.89
CA GLU A 58 -1.90 -16.29 -8.66
C GLU A 58 -2.00 -15.29 -7.49
N GLY A 59 -1.33 -14.16 -7.59
CA GLY A 59 -1.31 -13.08 -6.60
C GLY A 59 -0.30 -13.27 -5.44
N PRO A 60 -0.09 -12.27 -4.61
CA PRO A 60 -0.65 -10.91 -4.79
C PRO A 60 -0.11 -10.23 -6.06
N SER A 61 -1.01 -9.79 -6.92
CA SER A 61 -0.63 -9.06 -8.12
C SER A 61 -0.30 -7.59 -7.80
N PRO A 62 0.45 -6.88 -8.68
CA PRO A 62 0.74 -5.45 -8.48
C PRO A 62 -0.51 -4.60 -8.24
N MET A 63 -1.62 -4.88 -8.96
CA MET A 63 -2.85 -4.13 -8.81
C MET A 63 -3.60 -4.46 -7.50
N GLN A 64 -3.55 -5.71 -7.03
CA GLN A 64 -4.06 -6.05 -5.70
C GLN A 64 -3.28 -5.33 -4.60
N LEU A 65 -1.95 -5.29 -4.70
CA LEU A 65 -1.12 -4.55 -3.76
C LEU A 65 -1.40 -3.04 -3.82
N ALA A 66 -1.57 -2.47 -5.01
CA ALA A 66 -1.92 -1.05 -5.16
C ALA A 66 -3.25 -0.70 -4.46
N LEU A 67 -4.28 -1.55 -4.57
CA LEU A 67 -5.53 -1.39 -3.83
C LEU A 67 -5.29 -1.47 -2.31
N GLN A 68 -4.57 -2.49 -1.85
CA GLN A 68 -4.26 -2.67 -0.43
C GLN A 68 -3.44 -1.51 0.15
N MET A 69 -2.56 -0.89 -0.65
CA MET A 69 -1.79 0.28 -0.22
C MET A 69 -2.66 1.50 0.04
N VAL A 70 -3.75 1.70 -0.71
CA VAL A 70 -4.74 2.77 -0.44
C VAL A 70 -5.37 2.57 0.94
N GLY A 71 -5.83 1.36 1.23
CA GLY A 71 -6.39 1.00 2.53
C GLY A 71 -5.37 1.14 3.66
N ALA A 72 -4.18 0.59 3.49
CA ALA A 72 -3.13 0.63 4.50
C ALA A 72 -2.70 2.07 4.83
N CYS A 73 -2.53 2.93 3.83
CA CYS A 73 -2.16 4.33 4.03
C CYS A 73 -3.27 5.09 4.80
N SER A 74 -4.52 4.91 4.44
CA SER A 74 -5.64 5.60 5.08
C SER A 74 -5.95 5.06 6.49
N ILE A 75 -5.73 3.77 6.78
CA ILE A 75 -5.84 3.21 8.14
C ILE A 75 -4.87 3.90 9.11
N VAL A 76 -3.67 4.25 8.68
CA VAL A 76 -2.72 4.99 9.53
C VAL A 76 -3.35 6.28 10.03
N ASP A 77 -4.01 7.03 9.16
CA ASP A 77 -4.68 8.28 9.54
C ASP A 77 -5.82 8.04 10.54
N VAL A 78 -6.59 6.95 10.39
CA VAL A 78 -7.65 6.56 11.33
C VAL A 78 -7.05 6.22 12.70
N VAL A 79 -6.04 5.36 12.75
CA VAL A 79 -5.38 4.95 14.00
C VAL A 79 -4.77 6.14 14.72
N VAL A 80 -4.04 7.00 13.99
CA VAL A 80 -3.43 8.21 14.54
C VAL A 80 -4.49 9.22 15.02
N GLY A 81 -5.57 9.39 14.24
CA GLY A 81 -6.66 10.29 14.60
C GLY A 81 -7.49 9.82 15.80
N LEU A 82 -7.45 8.52 16.13
CA LEU A 82 -8.15 7.91 17.26
C LEU A 82 -7.27 7.65 18.49
N LYS A 83 -5.99 8.06 18.49
CA LYS A 83 -5.03 7.74 19.56
C LYS A 83 -5.51 8.06 20.99
N GLU A 84 -6.36 9.07 21.16
CA GLU A 84 -6.94 9.47 22.45
C GLU A 84 -8.24 8.72 22.79
N ARG A 85 -8.63 7.73 21.98
CA ARG A 85 -9.88 6.98 22.14
C ARG A 85 -9.60 5.52 22.49
N LYS A 86 -10.57 4.87 23.15
CA LYS A 86 -10.49 3.44 23.43
C LYS A 86 -11.04 2.67 22.24
N PHE A 87 -10.17 2.02 21.48
CA PHE A 87 -10.51 1.08 20.42
C PHE A 87 -9.52 -0.09 20.46
N SER A 88 -9.93 -1.23 19.92
CA SER A 88 -9.13 -2.46 19.93
C SER A 88 -8.71 -2.92 18.53
N LYS A 89 -9.50 -2.60 17.52
CA LYS A 89 -9.24 -3.05 16.14
C LYS A 89 -9.73 -2.03 15.11
N VAL A 90 -8.96 -1.87 14.04
CA VAL A 90 -9.34 -1.13 12.83
C VAL A 90 -9.01 -2.00 11.63
N TRP A 91 -9.95 -2.12 10.70
CA TRP A 91 -9.68 -2.74 9.39
C TRP A 91 -10.52 -2.07 8.32
N VAL A 92 -10.17 -2.30 7.07
CA VAL A 92 -10.91 -1.79 5.91
C VAL A 92 -11.16 -2.90 4.91
N GLU A 93 -12.39 -3.00 4.45
CA GLU A 93 -12.78 -3.82 3.30
C GLU A 93 -12.81 -2.94 2.07
N MET A 94 -12.35 -3.46 0.93
CA MET A 94 -12.13 -2.65 -0.25
C MET A 94 -12.63 -3.35 -1.50
N ASP A 95 -13.47 -2.65 -2.26
CA ASP A 95 -13.87 -3.03 -3.61
C ASP A 95 -13.38 -2.00 -4.62
N SER A 96 -13.05 -2.44 -5.82
CA SER A 96 -12.60 -1.54 -6.88
C SER A 96 -13.09 -1.99 -8.25
N THR A 97 -13.30 -1.02 -9.12
CA THR A 97 -13.48 -1.25 -10.55
C THR A 97 -12.27 -0.73 -11.32
N ARG A 98 -12.04 -1.31 -12.47
CA ARG A 98 -10.93 -0.97 -13.36
C ARG A 98 -11.46 -0.76 -14.76
N ASN A 99 -10.73 0.01 -15.55
CA ASN A 99 -11.01 0.15 -16.97
C ASN A 99 -10.97 -1.22 -17.67
N ASP A 100 -11.94 -1.48 -18.54
CA ASP A 100 -12.06 -2.76 -19.24
C ASP A 100 -10.95 -2.99 -20.26
N GLU A 101 -10.52 -1.90 -20.90
CA GLU A 101 -9.44 -1.91 -21.88
C GLU A 101 -8.09 -1.53 -21.26
N SER A 102 -7.01 -1.91 -21.92
CA SER A 102 -5.65 -1.50 -21.49
C SER A 102 -5.41 -0.01 -21.80
N PRO A 103 -4.79 0.73 -20.86
CA PRO A 103 -4.34 0.32 -19.53
C PRO A 103 -5.49 0.19 -18.52
N ARG A 104 -5.50 -0.91 -17.77
CA ARG A 104 -6.55 -1.23 -16.79
C ARG A 104 -6.33 -0.54 -15.45
N TYR A 105 -6.41 0.79 -15.45
CA TYR A 105 -6.30 1.61 -14.23
C TYR A 105 -7.59 1.54 -13.38
N PHE A 106 -7.51 1.94 -12.13
CA PHE A 106 -8.68 2.05 -11.26
C PHE A 106 -9.60 3.19 -11.71
N THR A 107 -10.88 2.89 -11.87
CA THR A 107 -11.95 3.85 -12.18
C THR A 107 -12.75 4.22 -10.93
N SER A 108 -12.89 3.27 -9.98
CA SER A 108 -13.47 3.57 -8.68
C SER A 108 -12.91 2.66 -7.59
N MET A 109 -13.01 3.11 -6.34
CA MET A 109 -12.76 2.34 -5.14
C MET A 109 -13.82 2.65 -4.10
N HIS A 110 -14.30 1.61 -3.41
CA HIS A 110 -15.18 1.74 -2.26
C HIS A 110 -14.52 1.11 -1.05
N LEU A 111 -14.42 1.87 0.05
CA LEU A 111 -13.74 1.45 1.26
C LEU A 111 -14.70 1.47 2.44
N VAL A 112 -14.87 0.33 3.11
CA VAL A 112 -15.68 0.20 4.32
C VAL A 112 -14.74 0.09 5.52
N TYR A 113 -14.68 1.14 6.33
CA TYR A 113 -13.84 1.20 7.53
C TYR A 113 -14.60 0.67 8.73
N HIS A 114 -14.00 -0.30 9.40
CA HIS A 114 -14.51 -0.89 10.62
C HIS A 114 -13.64 -0.50 11.81
N VAL A 115 -14.27 -0.07 12.88
CA VAL A 115 -13.59 0.24 14.14
C VAL A 115 -14.29 -0.47 15.28
N SER A 116 -13.57 -1.31 16.02
CA SER A 116 -14.08 -1.93 17.26
C SER A 116 -13.69 -1.07 18.45
N GLY A 117 -14.68 -0.51 19.14
CA GLY A 117 -14.45 0.33 20.31
C GLY A 117 -15.52 1.38 20.53
N ASN A 118 -15.39 2.10 21.64
CA ASN A 118 -16.29 3.21 21.96
C ASN A 118 -15.79 4.52 21.33
N VAL A 119 -16.01 4.66 20.02
CA VAL A 119 -15.60 5.83 19.25
C VAL A 119 -16.79 6.45 18.52
N PRO A 120 -16.90 7.79 18.45
CA PRO A 120 -17.98 8.44 17.71
C PRO A 120 -17.84 8.19 16.20
N LYS A 121 -18.85 7.60 15.57
CA LYS A 121 -18.87 7.33 14.11
C LYS A 121 -18.53 8.58 13.29
N LYS A 122 -19.13 9.74 13.61
CA LYS A 122 -18.87 11.03 12.93
C LYS A 122 -17.41 11.48 13.00
N LEU A 123 -16.69 11.11 14.06
CA LEU A 123 -15.25 11.40 14.16
C LEU A 123 -14.47 10.57 13.15
N VAL A 124 -14.75 9.26 13.07
CA VAL A 124 -14.08 8.36 12.11
C VAL A 124 -14.39 8.78 10.68
N GLU A 125 -15.66 9.06 10.36
CA GLU A 125 -16.08 9.56 9.04
C GLU A 125 -15.30 10.83 8.62
N ARG A 126 -15.13 11.77 9.54
CA ARG A 126 -14.36 12.99 9.29
C ARG A 126 -12.87 12.71 9.07
N ILE A 127 -12.29 11.78 9.83
CA ILE A 127 -10.89 11.39 9.66
C ILE A 127 -10.69 10.73 8.29
N VAL A 128 -11.54 9.77 7.93
CA VAL A 128 -11.49 9.07 6.64
C VAL A 128 -11.65 10.05 5.47
N HIS A 129 -12.64 10.94 5.55
CA HIS A 129 -12.84 11.98 4.53
C HIS A 129 -11.57 12.83 4.34
N LYS A 130 -11.00 13.35 5.42
CA LYS A 130 -9.78 14.16 5.37
C LYS A 130 -8.55 13.35 4.93
N SER A 131 -8.49 12.06 5.24
CA SER A 131 -7.44 11.19 4.77
C SER A 131 -7.39 11.18 3.25
N HIS A 132 -8.50 10.85 2.59
CA HIS A 132 -8.55 10.77 1.12
C HIS A 132 -8.46 12.13 0.44
N GLU A 133 -9.03 13.17 1.04
CA GLU A 133 -8.97 14.53 0.52
C GLU A 133 -7.54 15.11 0.56
N LYS A 134 -6.77 14.81 1.61
CA LYS A 134 -5.55 15.59 1.88
C LYS A 134 -4.33 14.77 2.32
N TYR A 135 -4.49 13.74 3.16
CA TYR A 135 -3.35 13.17 3.89
C TYR A 135 -2.84 11.86 3.31
N CYS A 136 -3.71 11.00 2.79
CA CYS A 136 -3.30 9.74 2.20
C CYS A 136 -2.55 9.96 0.89
N SER A 137 -1.21 9.85 0.96
CA SER A 137 -0.35 10.04 -0.21
C SER A 137 -0.66 9.06 -1.33
N VAL A 138 -1.08 7.84 -1.00
CA VAL A 138 -1.41 6.82 -2.00
C VAL A 138 -2.68 7.18 -2.75
N SER A 139 -3.76 7.58 -2.05
CA SER A 139 -5.01 8.04 -2.70
C SER A 139 -4.74 9.25 -3.61
N ASN A 140 -3.92 10.19 -3.14
CA ASN A 140 -3.57 11.39 -3.88
C ASN A 140 -2.53 11.15 -5.01
N SER A 141 -2.07 9.92 -5.18
CA SER A 141 -1.22 9.49 -6.30
C SER A 141 -2.00 8.73 -7.38
N LEU A 142 -3.29 8.49 -7.17
CA LEU A 142 -4.16 7.91 -8.18
C LEU A 142 -4.53 8.98 -9.24
N ARG A 143 -5.14 8.52 -10.33
CA ARG A 143 -5.70 9.42 -11.35
C ARG A 143 -6.82 10.27 -10.73
N ASP A 144 -6.93 11.52 -11.15
CA ASP A 144 -7.94 12.47 -10.66
C ASP A 144 -9.38 12.02 -10.92
N ASP A 145 -9.59 11.20 -11.96
CA ASP A 145 -10.89 10.64 -12.33
C ASP A 145 -11.25 9.34 -11.59
N CYS A 146 -10.36 8.80 -10.75
CA CYS A 146 -10.66 7.65 -9.90
C CYS A 146 -11.59 8.04 -8.75
N LYS A 147 -12.84 7.58 -8.79
CA LYS A 147 -13.83 7.89 -7.77
C LYS A 147 -13.61 7.07 -6.50
N ILE A 148 -13.25 7.72 -5.40
CA ILE A 148 -13.12 7.07 -4.08
C ILE A 148 -14.37 7.39 -3.24
N THR A 149 -15.00 6.35 -2.70
CA THR A 149 -16.12 6.45 -1.76
C THR A 149 -15.81 5.65 -0.49
N SER A 150 -16.38 6.04 0.64
CA SER A 150 -16.14 5.35 1.90
C SER A 150 -17.37 5.27 2.78
N GLU A 151 -17.43 4.23 3.60
CA GLU A 151 -18.38 4.03 4.70
C GLU A 151 -17.61 3.73 6.01
N VAL A 152 -18.28 3.95 7.14
CA VAL A 152 -17.74 3.65 8.48
C VAL A 152 -18.75 2.83 9.27
N ILE A 153 -18.27 1.73 9.85
CA ILE A 153 -19.03 0.85 10.73
C ILE A 153 -18.30 0.78 12.08
N ILE A 154 -19.04 1.11 13.15
CA ILE A 154 -18.53 0.98 14.53
C ILE A 154 -19.06 -0.31 15.14
N HIS A 155 -18.15 -1.15 15.61
CA HIS A 155 -18.47 -2.34 16.38
C HIS A 155 -18.28 -2.02 17.87
N GLN A 156 -19.37 -2.04 18.63
CA GLN A 156 -19.28 -1.83 20.07
C GLN A 156 -18.59 -3.03 20.71
N SER A 157 -17.62 -2.78 21.58
CA SER A 157 -17.04 -3.83 22.41
C SER A 157 -18.14 -4.32 23.36
N GLN A 158 -18.47 -5.61 23.31
CA GLN A 158 -19.23 -6.21 24.40
C GLN A 158 -18.29 -6.22 25.62
N GLU A 159 -18.67 -5.53 26.66
CA GLU A 159 -18.03 -5.64 27.99
C GLU A 159 -18.18 -7.03 28.57
#